data_4bdf37fa5aa472a2e4e8bdc57b882c2a
#
_entry.id   4bdf37fa5aa472a2e4e8bdc57b882c2a
#
_cell.length_a   1.000
_cell.length_b   1.000
_cell.length_c   1.000
_cell.angle_alpha   90.00
_cell.angle_beta   90.00
_cell.angle_gamma   90.00
#
_symmetry.space_group_name_H-M   'P 1'
#
loop_
_entity.id
_entity.type
_entity.pdbx_description
1 polymer ?
#
loop_
_entity_poly.entity_id
_entity_poly.type
_entity_poly.pdbx_seq_one_letter_code
_entity_poly.pdbx_strand_id
1 'polypeptide(L)'
;MLVGIDDLSFYTANFSLDLQELAAHNGSDAAKYTVGIGQERMSVPGADEDVVTMAANASVPLIAGMKKRGEDPSLIRTILFATETGIDQSKAAGVYLHSLLRLSPRCRVVELKQACYSATAALQLACAWVARKPKEKVLVIASDIARYDRQSPGEATQGCGAVAMIVS
;
A
#
# COMPACT_ATOMS: atom_id res chain seq x y z
N MET A 1 17.98 -9.11 -19.25
CA MET A 1 18.04 -8.96 -17.79
C MET A 1 16.64 -9.25 -17.27
N LEU A 2 16.53 -10.04 -16.22
CA LEU A 2 15.25 -10.27 -15.53
C LEU A 2 15.01 -9.08 -14.60
N VAL A 3 13.81 -8.52 -14.64
CA VAL A 3 13.35 -7.44 -13.76
C VAL A 3 12.04 -7.90 -13.14
N GLY A 4 11.86 -7.69 -11.86
CA GLY A 4 10.66 -8.08 -11.18
C GLY A 4 10.61 -7.66 -9.71
N ILE A 5 9.65 -8.21 -8.97
CA ILE A 5 9.54 -8.02 -7.54
C ILE A 5 10.60 -8.88 -6.85
N ASP A 6 11.56 -8.22 -6.20
CA ASP A 6 12.66 -8.82 -5.46
C ASP A 6 12.23 -9.21 -4.02
N ASP A 7 11.44 -8.35 -3.39
CA ASP A 7 10.95 -8.56 -2.03
C ASP A 7 9.60 -7.86 -1.84
N LEU A 8 8.75 -8.41 -0.97
CA LEU A 8 7.41 -7.90 -0.71
C LEU A 8 7.07 -8.01 0.78
N SER A 9 6.39 -6.98 1.29
CA SER A 9 5.82 -6.98 2.62
C SER A 9 4.48 -6.24 2.62
N PHE A 10 3.64 -6.50 3.61
CA PHE A 10 2.36 -5.83 3.75
C PHE A 10 2.09 -5.48 5.21
N TYR A 11 1.14 -4.59 5.40
CA TYR A 11 0.62 -4.18 6.70
C TYR A 11 -0.90 -4.08 6.64
N THR A 12 -1.58 -4.61 7.63
CA THR A 12 -3.01 -4.42 7.87
C THR A 12 -3.20 -3.62 9.15
N ALA A 13 -4.25 -2.81 9.22
CA ALA A 13 -4.52 -2.01 10.41
C ALA A 13 -4.81 -2.88 11.65
N ASN A 14 -4.66 -2.26 12.82
CA ASN A 14 -4.75 -2.95 14.11
C ASN A 14 -6.18 -3.40 14.48
N PHE A 15 -7.20 -2.78 13.89
CA PHE A 15 -8.60 -3.12 14.15
C PHE A 15 -9.23 -3.81 12.95
N SER A 16 -10.24 -4.62 13.23
CA SER A 16 -11.09 -5.23 12.21
C SER A 16 -12.54 -5.24 12.66
N LEU A 17 -13.46 -5.11 11.71
CA LEU A 17 -14.90 -5.29 11.93
C LEU A 17 -15.32 -6.65 11.35
N ASP A 18 -16.03 -7.42 12.16
CA ASP A 18 -16.66 -8.66 11.72
C ASP A 18 -17.87 -8.34 10.83
N LEU A 19 -17.96 -8.96 9.66
CA LEU A 19 -19.03 -8.68 8.71
C LEU A 19 -20.37 -9.30 9.10
N GLN A 20 -20.39 -10.26 10.02
CA GLN A 20 -21.64 -10.75 10.62
C GLN A 20 -22.24 -9.67 11.53
N GLU A 21 -21.39 -8.98 12.31
CA GLU A 21 -21.85 -7.84 13.13
C GLU A 21 -22.34 -6.68 12.25
N LEU A 22 -21.65 -6.38 11.15
CA LEU A 22 -22.10 -5.38 10.18
C LEU A 22 -23.45 -5.78 9.57
N ALA A 23 -23.63 -7.03 9.18
CA ALA A 23 -24.88 -7.53 8.61
C ALA A 23 -26.04 -7.40 9.61
N ALA A 24 -25.82 -7.80 10.87
CA ALA A 24 -26.81 -7.65 11.94
C ALA A 24 -27.20 -6.18 12.16
N HIS A 25 -26.23 -5.27 12.18
CA HIS A 25 -26.44 -3.83 12.32
C HIS A 25 -27.29 -3.26 11.16
N ASN A 26 -27.00 -3.71 9.93
CA ASN A 26 -27.69 -3.25 8.72
C ASN A 26 -29.02 -3.96 8.43
N GLY A 27 -29.38 -4.96 9.24
CA GLY A 27 -30.56 -5.81 8.98
C GLY A 27 -30.45 -6.62 7.67
N SER A 28 -29.24 -6.99 7.26
CA SER A 28 -28.96 -7.73 6.04
C SER A 28 -28.53 -9.18 6.34
N ASP A 29 -28.61 -10.04 5.32
CA ASP A 29 -28.14 -11.41 5.43
C ASP A 29 -26.61 -11.47 5.36
N ALA A 30 -25.95 -11.98 6.40
CA ALA A 30 -24.51 -12.15 6.48
C ALA A 30 -23.93 -13.04 5.37
N ALA A 31 -24.74 -13.97 4.82
CA ALA A 31 -24.32 -14.80 3.70
C ALA A 31 -23.95 -14.00 2.43
N LYS A 32 -24.51 -12.80 2.27
CA LYS A 32 -24.11 -11.89 1.19
C LYS A 32 -22.60 -11.55 1.25
N TYR A 33 -22.04 -11.46 2.45
CA TYR A 33 -20.64 -11.10 2.66
C TYR A 33 -19.77 -12.35 2.72
N THR A 34 -20.11 -13.30 3.60
CA THR A 34 -19.25 -14.46 3.86
C THR A 34 -19.25 -15.47 2.72
N VAL A 35 -20.39 -15.67 2.04
CA VAL A 35 -20.52 -16.58 0.89
C VAL A 35 -20.44 -15.81 -0.44
N GLY A 36 -21.18 -14.70 -0.55
CA GLY A 36 -21.27 -13.96 -1.82
C GLY A 36 -19.96 -13.32 -2.26
N ILE A 37 -19.20 -12.71 -1.34
CA ILE A 37 -17.89 -12.09 -1.63
C ILE A 37 -16.72 -12.80 -0.95
N GLY A 38 -16.99 -13.83 -0.12
CA GLY A 38 -15.95 -14.60 0.55
C GLY A 38 -15.16 -13.82 1.61
N GLN A 39 -15.76 -12.81 2.22
CA GLN A 39 -15.11 -11.92 3.17
C GLN A 39 -15.77 -12.04 4.55
N GLU A 40 -14.97 -12.28 5.58
CA GLU A 40 -15.43 -12.42 6.96
C GLU A 40 -15.20 -11.15 7.78
N ARG A 41 -14.13 -10.42 7.49
CA ARG A 41 -13.72 -9.23 8.23
C ARG A 41 -13.20 -8.14 7.29
N MET A 42 -13.35 -6.90 7.69
CA MET A 42 -12.66 -5.78 7.05
C MET A 42 -11.74 -5.08 8.04
N SER A 43 -10.56 -4.64 7.61
CA SER A 43 -9.65 -3.88 8.46
C SER A 43 -10.13 -2.45 8.64
N VAL A 44 -9.94 -1.91 9.85
CA VAL A 44 -10.36 -0.57 10.24
C VAL A 44 -9.14 0.17 10.79
N PRO A 45 -8.83 1.37 10.25
CA PRO A 45 -7.65 2.09 10.73
C PRO A 45 -7.89 2.64 12.14
N GLY A 46 -6.84 2.59 12.96
CA GLY A 46 -6.78 3.28 14.24
C GLY A 46 -6.70 4.79 14.06
N ALA A 47 -6.82 5.53 15.17
CA ALA A 47 -6.76 6.99 15.15
C ALA A 47 -5.37 7.54 14.74
N ASP A 48 -4.34 6.73 14.86
CA ASP A 48 -2.94 7.01 14.53
C ASP A 48 -2.49 6.34 13.22
N GLU A 49 -3.41 5.71 12.48
CA GLU A 49 -3.15 5.03 11.23
C GLU A 49 -3.68 5.82 10.04
N ASP A 50 -2.82 6.10 9.10
CA ASP A 50 -3.12 6.70 7.80
C ASP A 50 -2.34 5.98 6.68
N VAL A 51 -2.55 6.39 5.43
CA VAL A 51 -1.89 5.76 4.28
C VAL A 51 -0.36 5.87 4.34
N VAL A 52 0.19 6.88 5.01
CA VAL A 52 1.64 7.06 5.13
C VAL A 52 2.20 6.16 6.23
N THR A 53 1.57 6.12 7.40
CA THR A 53 2.00 5.29 8.52
C THR A 53 1.86 3.80 8.21
N MET A 54 0.78 3.39 7.56
CA MET A 54 0.61 2.01 7.07
C MET A 54 1.69 1.65 6.02
N ALA A 55 1.97 2.55 5.07
CA ALA A 55 3.03 2.36 4.09
C ALA A 55 4.41 2.24 4.74
N ALA A 56 4.68 3.03 5.80
CA ALA A 56 5.92 2.93 6.55
C ALA A 56 6.05 1.56 7.24
N ASN A 57 4.99 1.10 7.91
CA ASN A 57 4.95 -0.21 8.55
C ASN A 57 5.16 -1.36 7.56
N ALA A 58 4.59 -1.27 6.35
CA ALA A 58 4.84 -2.24 5.29
C ALA A 58 6.29 -2.17 4.75
N SER A 59 6.91 -0.98 4.73
CA SER A 59 8.24 -0.79 4.12
C SER A 59 9.41 -1.12 5.05
N VAL A 60 9.26 -0.92 6.36
CA VAL A 60 10.33 -1.14 7.35
C VAL A 60 10.91 -2.56 7.29
N PRO A 61 10.10 -3.64 7.21
CA PRO A 61 10.64 -5.00 7.10
C PRO A 61 11.51 -5.20 5.85
N LEU A 62 11.15 -4.60 4.71
CA LEU A 62 11.92 -4.68 3.46
C LEU A 62 13.29 -4.03 3.60
N ILE A 63 13.34 -2.82 4.16
CA ILE A 63 14.61 -2.10 4.39
C ILE A 63 15.48 -2.86 5.39
N ALA A 64 14.90 -3.42 6.45
CA ALA A 64 15.61 -4.26 7.38
C ALA A 64 16.13 -5.54 6.72
N GLY A 65 15.34 -6.16 5.84
CA GLY A 65 15.72 -7.32 5.02
C GLY A 65 16.91 -7.02 4.12
N MET A 66 16.88 -5.89 3.40
CA MET A 66 18.01 -5.42 2.58
C MET A 66 19.31 -5.32 3.40
N LYS A 67 19.25 -4.64 4.55
CA LYS A 67 20.41 -4.49 5.44
C LYS A 67 20.94 -5.85 5.93
N LYS A 68 20.06 -6.79 6.28
CA LYS A 68 20.45 -8.14 6.70
C LYS A 68 21.16 -8.92 5.58
N ARG A 69 20.78 -8.68 4.32
CA ARG A 69 21.43 -9.26 3.13
C ARG A 69 22.72 -8.53 2.72
N GLY A 70 23.11 -7.47 3.45
CA GLY A 70 24.27 -6.63 3.10
C GLY A 70 24.01 -5.68 1.95
N GLU A 71 22.76 -5.47 1.56
CA GLU A 71 22.37 -4.53 0.51
C GLU A 71 22.23 -3.11 1.06
N ASP A 72 22.65 -2.13 0.26
CA ASP A 72 22.54 -0.71 0.63
C ASP A 72 21.14 -0.16 0.30
N PRO A 73 20.33 0.26 1.28
CA PRO A 73 19.04 0.91 1.03
C PRO A 73 19.12 2.19 0.18
N SER A 74 20.29 2.81 0.05
CA SER A 74 20.51 3.97 -0.83
C SER A 74 20.35 3.63 -2.32
N LEU A 75 20.33 2.34 -2.67
CA LEU A 75 19.98 1.84 -4.01
C LEU A 75 18.51 2.07 -4.36
N ILE A 76 17.63 2.28 -3.36
CA ILE A 76 16.26 2.74 -3.60
C ILE A 76 16.32 4.18 -4.08
N ARG A 77 16.14 4.37 -5.39
CA ARG A 77 16.27 5.67 -6.05
C ARG A 77 14.94 6.28 -6.45
N THR A 78 13.87 5.56 -6.21
CA THR A 78 12.53 6.02 -6.53
C THR A 78 11.51 5.34 -5.62
N ILE A 79 10.56 6.14 -5.12
CA ILE A 79 9.30 5.68 -4.52
C ILE A 79 8.20 5.96 -5.53
N LEU A 80 7.43 4.94 -5.86
CA LEU A 80 6.16 5.05 -6.57
C LEU A 80 5.04 4.75 -5.56
N PHE A 81 4.29 5.78 -5.20
CA PHE A 81 3.23 5.68 -4.19
C PHE A 81 1.86 5.68 -4.86
N ALA A 82 1.19 4.53 -4.86
CA ALA A 82 -0.14 4.36 -5.43
C ALA A 82 -1.19 4.48 -4.32
N THR A 83 -2.12 5.43 -4.46
CA THR A 83 -3.20 5.64 -3.49
C THR A 83 -4.40 6.34 -4.12
N GLU A 84 -5.61 6.02 -3.64
CA GLU A 84 -6.83 6.80 -3.87
C GLU A 84 -7.12 7.75 -2.70
N THR A 85 -6.45 7.54 -1.57
CA THR A 85 -6.65 8.27 -0.30
C THR A 85 -5.51 9.25 -0.04
N GLY A 86 -5.12 10.02 -1.06
CA GLY A 86 -4.06 11.03 -0.95
C GLY A 86 -4.37 12.04 0.16
N ILE A 87 -3.33 12.41 0.94
CA ILE A 87 -3.44 13.31 2.09
C ILE A 87 -3.27 14.79 1.71
N ASP A 88 -2.76 15.07 0.53
CA ASP A 88 -2.53 16.42 0.01
C ASP A 88 -2.79 16.45 -1.50
N GLN A 89 -3.25 17.58 -2.02
CA GLN A 89 -3.57 17.75 -3.44
C GLN A 89 -2.33 17.94 -4.32
N SER A 90 -1.25 18.47 -3.74
CA SER A 90 -0.03 18.84 -4.46
C SER A 90 1.20 18.04 -4.02
N LYS A 91 1.29 17.73 -2.72
CA LYS A 91 2.43 17.02 -2.15
C LYS A 91 2.14 15.53 -2.05
N ALA A 92 2.92 14.74 -2.76
CA ALA A 92 2.79 13.29 -2.74
C ALA A 92 2.95 12.70 -1.33
N ALA A 93 2.10 11.77 -0.93
CA ALA A 93 2.16 11.04 0.34
C ALA A 93 3.52 10.35 0.52
N GLY A 94 4.11 9.85 -0.56
CA GLY A 94 5.44 9.26 -0.57
C GLY A 94 6.57 10.18 -0.12
N VAL A 95 6.40 11.51 -0.12
CA VAL A 95 7.41 12.46 0.42
C VAL A 95 7.50 12.35 1.94
N TYR A 96 6.36 12.19 2.62
CA TYR A 96 6.33 11.93 4.06
C TYR A 96 6.92 10.57 4.39
N LEU A 97 6.55 9.53 3.61
CA LEU A 97 7.13 8.20 3.72
C LEU A 97 8.65 8.20 3.56
N HIS A 98 9.17 8.93 2.55
CA HIS A 98 10.61 9.09 2.32
C HIS A 98 11.34 9.55 3.58
N SER A 99 10.79 10.54 4.28
CA SER A 99 11.35 11.07 5.54
C SER A 99 11.33 10.03 6.66
N LEU A 100 10.20 9.33 6.84
CA LEU A 100 10.06 8.30 7.87
C LEU A 100 11.04 7.14 7.66
N LEU A 101 11.25 6.72 6.43
CA LEU A 101 12.18 5.64 6.08
C LEU A 101 13.65 6.07 6.05
N ARG A 102 13.94 7.36 6.21
CA ARG A 102 15.30 7.94 6.15
C ARG A 102 16.06 7.52 4.89
N LEU A 103 15.38 7.53 3.74
CA LEU A 103 15.99 7.19 2.46
C LEU A 103 16.93 8.29 1.97
N SER A 104 17.77 7.93 1.00
CA SER A 104 18.71 8.88 0.38
C SER A 104 17.99 10.12 -0.17
N PRO A 105 18.51 11.35 0.04
CA PRO A 105 17.92 12.56 -0.54
C PRO A 105 17.93 12.57 -2.07
N ARG A 106 18.64 11.64 -2.70
CA ARG A 106 18.63 11.44 -4.15
C ARG A 106 17.48 10.53 -4.63
N CYS A 107 16.59 10.08 -3.73
CA CYS A 107 15.42 9.27 -4.06
C CYS A 107 14.30 10.17 -4.60
N ARG A 108 13.78 9.83 -5.77
CA ARG A 108 12.61 10.50 -6.37
C ARG A 108 11.33 9.96 -5.75
N VAL A 109 10.30 10.79 -5.71
CA VAL A 109 8.98 10.39 -5.25
C VAL A 109 7.94 10.80 -6.30
N VAL A 110 7.08 9.84 -6.68
CA VAL A 110 5.94 10.07 -7.55
C VAL A 110 4.73 9.39 -6.96
N GLU A 111 3.62 10.12 -6.84
CA GLU A 111 2.33 9.55 -6.49
C GLU A 111 1.53 9.22 -7.76
N LEU A 112 0.88 8.06 -7.78
CA LEU A 112 0.01 7.63 -8.85
C LEU A 112 -1.42 7.53 -8.33
N LYS A 113 -2.35 8.13 -9.07
CA LYS A 113 -3.77 8.13 -8.75
C LYS A 113 -4.57 7.72 -10.00
N GLN A 114 -4.97 6.47 -10.03
CA GLN A 114 -5.78 5.89 -11.10
C GLN A 114 -6.61 4.72 -10.57
N ALA A 115 -7.40 4.99 -9.54
CA ALA A 115 -8.22 3.98 -8.88
C ALA A 115 -7.41 2.69 -8.61
N CYS A 116 -8.01 1.54 -8.63
CA CYS A 116 -7.40 0.24 -8.36
C CYS A 116 -6.24 -0.13 -9.33
N TYR A 117 -6.10 0.58 -10.47
CA TYR A 117 -5.03 0.34 -11.43
C TYR A 117 -3.69 1.00 -11.02
N SER A 118 -3.71 1.96 -10.09
CA SER A 118 -2.53 2.76 -9.73
C SER A 118 -1.30 1.92 -9.38
N ALA A 119 -1.47 0.87 -8.58
CA ALA A 119 -0.36 0.00 -8.18
C ALA A 119 0.18 -0.83 -9.34
N THR A 120 -0.68 -1.30 -10.25
CA THR A 120 -0.27 -2.02 -11.47
C THR A 120 0.53 -1.09 -12.39
N ALA A 121 0.06 0.15 -12.58
CA ALA A 121 0.81 1.17 -13.33
C ALA A 121 2.17 1.46 -12.69
N ALA A 122 2.22 1.58 -11.36
CA ALA A 122 3.46 1.78 -10.63
C ALA A 122 4.46 0.63 -10.84
N LEU A 123 4.00 -0.62 -10.81
CA LEU A 123 4.85 -1.78 -11.09
C LEU A 123 5.40 -1.76 -12.52
N GLN A 124 4.57 -1.45 -13.51
CA GLN A 124 5.02 -1.34 -14.91
C GLN A 124 6.09 -0.25 -15.08
N LEU A 125 5.88 0.92 -14.46
CA LEU A 125 6.87 2.01 -14.46
C LEU A 125 8.15 1.60 -13.74
N ALA A 126 8.05 0.93 -12.59
CA ALA A 126 9.20 0.45 -11.83
C ALA A 126 10.06 -0.51 -12.67
N CYS A 127 9.42 -1.49 -13.32
CA CYS A 127 10.12 -2.44 -14.19
C CYS A 127 10.83 -1.72 -15.35
N ALA A 128 10.17 -0.75 -15.99
CA ALA A 128 10.77 0.02 -17.09
C ALA A 128 11.98 0.85 -16.61
N TRP A 129 11.92 1.43 -15.42
CA TRP A 129 13.02 2.22 -14.87
C TRP A 129 14.20 1.36 -14.45
N VAL A 130 13.96 0.24 -13.77
CA VAL A 130 15.01 -0.71 -13.40
C VAL A 130 15.68 -1.30 -14.65
N ALA A 131 14.91 -1.65 -15.68
CA ALA A 131 15.48 -2.14 -16.94
C ALA A 131 16.47 -1.16 -17.58
N ARG A 132 16.23 0.16 -17.41
CA ARG A 132 17.15 1.20 -17.88
C ARG A 132 18.31 1.48 -16.94
N LYS A 133 18.15 1.19 -15.64
CA LYS A 133 19.11 1.46 -14.58
C LYS A 133 19.24 0.31 -13.61
N PRO A 134 19.88 -0.79 -14.05
CA PRO A 134 19.88 -2.07 -13.31
C PRO A 134 20.57 -2.04 -11.94
N LYS A 135 21.25 -0.97 -11.61
CA LYS A 135 21.87 -0.76 -10.28
C LYS A 135 20.96 -0.01 -9.30
N GLU A 136 19.83 0.53 -9.78
CA GLU A 136 18.85 1.22 -8.95
C GLU A 136 17.72 0.27 -8.59
N LYS A 137 17.14 0.45 -7.41
CA LYS A 137 15.91 -0.23 -6.98
C LYS A 137 14.77 0.77 -6.91
N VAL A 138 13.54 0.29 -7.09
CA VAL A 138 12.32 1.07 -6.95
C VAL A 138 11.50 0.49 -5.82
N LEU A 139 11.06 1.33 -4.89
CA LEU A 139 10.08 0.99 -3.86
C LEU A 139 8.69 1.35 -4.39
N VAL A 140 7.87 0.35 -4.63
CA VAL A 140 6.47 0.52 -5.03
C VAL A 140 5.59 0.33 -3.80
N ILE A 141 4.71 1.29 -3.55
CA ILE A 141 3.76 1.27 -2.45
C ILE A 141 2.34 1.27 -3.03
N ALA A 142 1.48 0.42 -2.48
CA ALA A 142 0.03 0.55 -2.58
C ALA A 142 -0.51 0.68 -1.16
N SER A 143 -1.13 1.82 -0.82
CA SER A 143 -1.65 2.08 0.52
C SER A 143 -2.92 2.90 0.45
N ASP A 144 -4.00 2.36 1.02
CA ASP A 144 -5.32 2.97 0.94
C ASP A 144 -6.17 2.74 2.19
N ILE A 145 -7.17 3.63 2.35
CA ILE A 145 -8.30 3.49 3.27
C ILE A 145 -9.56 3.61 2.42
N ALA A 146 -10.08 2.48 1.96
CA ALA A 146 -11.29 2.45 1.16
C ALA A 146 -12.52 2.73 2.02
N ARG A 147 -13.32 3.73 1.64
CA ARG A 147 -14.56 4.11 2.32
C ARG A 147 -15.69 4.26 1.31
N TYR A 148 -16.82 3.68 1.63
CA TYR A 148 -18.03 3.74 0.82
C TYR A 148 -19.22 4.19 1.69
N ASP A 149 -20.32 4.56 1.06
CA ASP A 149 -21.52 4.98 1.76
C ASP A 149 -22.10 3.86 2.62
N ARG A 150 -22.64 4.22 3.77
CA ARG A 150 -23.32 3.28 4.67
C ARG A 150 -24.48 2.62 3.96
N GLN A 151 -24.68 1.32 4.23
CA GLN A 151 -25.72 0.47 3.63
C GLN A 151 -25.66 0.39 2.09
N SER A 152 -24.59 0.88 1.46
CA SER A 152 -24.34 0.66 0.04
C SER A 152 -23.87 -0.77 -0.22
N PRO A 153 -23.99 -1.27 -1.46
CA PRO A 153 -23.42 -2.57 -1.82
C PRO A 153 -21.90 -2.66 -1.62
N GLY A 154 -21.22 -1.51 -1.61
CA GLY A 154 -19.77 -1.42 -1.42
C GLY A 154 -19.32 -1.45 0.05
N GLU A 155 -20.21 -1.19 1.02
CA GLU A 155 -19.82 -1.01 2.42
C GLU A 155 -19.02 -2.20 2.98
N ALA A 156 -19.43 -3.43 2.70
CA ALA A 156 -18.74 -4.62 3.16
C ALA A 156 -17.36 -4.83 2.51
N THR A 157 -17.07 -4.14 1.41
CA THR A 157 -15.77 -4.21 0.71
C THR A 157 -14.81 -3.10 1.15
N GLN A 158 -15.16 -2.32 2.15
CA GLN A 158 -14.26 -1.36 2.79
C GLN A 158 -13.09 -2.06 3.45
N GLY A 159 -12.06 -1.29 3.71
CA GLY A 159 -10.89 -1.77 4.43
C GLY A 159 -9.73 -0.81 4.28
N CYS A 160 -8.62 -1.16 4.93
CA CYS A 160 -7.40 -0.39 4.83
C CYS A 160 -6.18 -1.31 4.94
N GLY A 161 -5.07 -0.85 4.40
CA GLY A 161 -3.82 -1.55 4.47
C GLY A 161 -2.78 -1.00 3.50
N ALA A 162 -1.61 -1.56 3.55
CA ALA A 162 -0.51 -1.20 2.67
C ALA A 162 0.27 -2.43 2.20
N VAL A 163 0.74 -2.37 0.96
CA VAL A 163 1.73 -3.30 0.41
C VAL A 163 2.94 -2.49 -0.04
N ALA A 164 4.12 -2.98 0.30
CA ALA A 164 5.39 -2.44 -0.17
C ALA A 164 6.13 -3.52 -0.97
N MET A 165 6.73 -3.14 -2.10
CA MET A 165 7.45 -4.03 -3.00
C MET A 165 8.76 -3.39 -3.42
N ILE A 166 9.85 -4.14 -3.36
CA ILE A 166 11.13 -3.76 -3.98
C ILE A 166 11.17 -4.34 -5.37
N VAL A 167 11.34 -3.51 -6.38
CA VAL A 167 11.56 -3.91 -7.77
C VAL A 167 13.04 -3.70 -8.12
N SER A 168 13.67 -4.75 -8.63
CA SER A 168 15.08 -4.75 -9.05
C SER A 168 15.33 -5.55 -10.32
#